data_735c429196c595448f875e975fff21c6
#
_entry.id   735c429196c595448f875e975fff21c6
#
_cell.length_a   1.000
_cell.length_b   1.000
_cell.length_c   1.000
_cell.angle_alpha   90.00
_cell.angle_beta   90.00
_cell.angle_gamma   90.00
#
_symmetry.space_group_name_H-M   'P 1'
#
loop_
_entity.id
_entity.type
_entity.pdbx_description
1 polymer ?
#
loop_
_entity_poly.entity_id
_entity_poly.type
_entity_poly.pdbx_seq_one_letter_code
_entity_poly.pdbx_strand_id
1 'polypeptide(L)'
;MKRYNGKLILFGEYSMIFGSEALLTPYYSVFGEWSSVINRPSETALESNANIRNFYEYLCNDDTFKILDLRRLGMELDAGLSFDSNIPLGYGVGSSGALVAAIFDRYKLIEINETSKLKDFLAKMECYFHGSSSGMDPLQCYWGKPFILSQRTTDNGQQLSILDDDFMSEDIHIFLIDTKIKSPTAPLVEHFKELREDTSYLDKFDNEYVPLVSKCIKSMTDKKDDEFFNYLLQLSKLQLELLTHTIPEETRDFFLTDIKEDGFQVKLCGAGGGGFLLGFTKDMEKTNNYWQDTEYHIHWVK
;
A
#
# COMPACT_ATOMS: atom_id res chain seq x y z
N MET A 1 23.39 1.33 -2.04
CA MET A 1 22.51 0.83 -3.13
C MET A 1 21.19 1.57 -3.05
N LYS A 2 20.40 1.62 -4.14
CA LYS A 2 19.05 2.22 -4.08
C LYS A 2 18.13 1.31 -3.28
N ARG A 3 17.36 1.89 -2.37
CA ARG A 3 16.30 1.22 -1.60
C ARG A 3 14.96 1.42 -2.26
N TYR A 4 14.15 0.38 -2.25
CA TYR A 4 12.77 0.38 -2.72
C TYR A 4 11.89 0.19 -1.49
N ASN A 5 11.33 1.30 -1.02
CA ASN A 5 10.55 1.31 0.20
C ASN A 5 9.24 0.54 0.05
N GLY A 6 8.72 0.03 1.14
CA GLY A 6 7.34 -0.40 1.21
C GLY A 6 6.38 0.76 0.95
N LYS A 7 5.08 0.48 0.93
CA LYS A 7 4.05 1.50 0.69
C LYS A 7 2.92 1.38 1.70
N LEU A 8 2.23 2.49 1.91
CA LEU A 8 0.96 2.54 2.63
C LEU A 8 -0.09 3.20 1.76
N ILE A 9 -1.31 2.67 1.79
CA ILE A 9 -2.50 3.36 1.33
C ILE A 9 -3.06 4.10 2.53
N LEU A 10 -2.89 5.42 2.56
CA LEU A 10 -3.44 6.23 3.64
C LEU A 10 -4.95 6.36 3.52
N PHE A 11 -5.45 6.54 2.29
CA PHE A 11 -6.88 6.65 1.98
C PHE A 11 -7.16 6.07 0.59
N GLY A 12 -8.37 5.56 0.39
CA GLY A 12 -8.83 5.05 -0.90
C GLY A 12 -8.99 3.54 -0.95
N GLU A 13 -8.86 2.84 0.18
CA GLU A 13 -9.13 1.41 0.26
C GLU A 13 -10.52 1.10 -0.29
N TYR A 14 -10.62 0.08 -1.10
CA TYR A 14 -11.84 -0.34 -1.80
C TYR A 14 -12.42 0.71 -2.76
N SER A 15 -12.54 1.99 -2.36
CA SER A 15 -13.16 3.02 -3.20
C SER A 15 -12.35 3.32 -4.46
N MET A 16 -11.02 3.21 -4.42
CA MET A 16 -10.17 3.39 -5.60
C MET A 16 -10.42 2.36 -6.72
N ILE A 17 -10.96 1.18 -6.39
CA ILE A 17 -11.32 0.15 -7.37
C ILE A 17 -12.39 0.67 -8.34
N PHE A 18 -13.24 1.59 -7.88
CA PHE A 18 -14.33 2.18 -8.63
C PHE A 18 -14.12 3.65 -8.96
N GLY A 19 -12.88 4.11 -8.90
CA GLY A 19 -12.52 5.41 -9.43
C GLY A 19 -12.56 6.58 -8.46
N SER A 20 -12.58 6.34 -7.16
CA SER A 20 -12.39 7.40 -6.19
C SER A 20 -10.91 7.81 -6.09
N GLU A 21 -10.67 8.90 -5.37
CA GLU A 21 -9.32 9.31 -5.03
C GLU A 21 -8.66 8.31 -4.07
N ALA A 22 -7.33 8.20 -4.17
CA ALA A 22 -6.50 7.48 -3.22
C ALA A 22 -5.23 8.28 -2.91
N LEU A 23 -4.78 8.24 -1.66
CA LEU A 23 -3.52 8.81 -1.21
C LEU A 23 -2.59 7.69 -0.77
N LEU A 24 -1.45 7.59 -1.44
CA LEU A 24 -0.42 6.62 -1.14
C LEU A 24 0.86 7.33 -0.68
N THR A 25 1.61 6.67 0.21
CA THR A 25 2.89 7.17 0.71
C THR A 25 3.91 6.04 0.81
N PRO A 26 5.21 6.33 0.66
CA PRO A 26 6.25 5.37 1.00
C PRO A 26 6.20 5.01 2.49
N TYR A 27 6.55 3.76 2.80
CA TYR A 27 6.79 3.33 4.17
C TYR A 27 8.30 3.13 4.36
N TYR A 28 8.98 4.18 4.82
CA TYR A 28 10.45 4.25 4.86
C TYR A 28 11.09 3.29 5.85
N SER A 29 10.37 2.81 6.86
CA SER A 29 10.89 1.87 7.87
C SER A 29 11.15 0.47 7.30
N VAL A 30 10.52 0.13 6.17
CA VAL A 30 10.71 -1.15 5.50
C VAL A 30 11.06 -0.95 4.04
N PHE A 31 12.04 -1.72 3.56
CA PHE A 31 12.54 -1.59 2.20
C PHE A 31 13.15 -2.91 1.71
N GLY A 32 13.37 -2.99 0.42
CA GLY A 32 14.23 -3.99 -0.20
C GLY A 32 15.35 -3.34 -0.98
N GLU A 33 16.48 -4.02 -1.08
CA GLU A 33 17.63 -3.57 -1.85
C GLU A 33 18.34 -4.75 -2.52
N TRP A 34 19.01 -4.47 -3.63
CA TRP A 34 19.79 -5.50 -4.30
C TRP A 34 21.02 -5.89 -3.48
N SER A 35 21.27 -7.18 -3.39
CA SER A 35 22.44 -7.76 -2.75
C SER A 35 23.08 -8.81 -3.67
N SER A 36 24.39 -8.95 -3.60
CA SER A 36 25.12 -9.99 -4.32
C SER A 36 26.12 -10.62 -3.36
N VAL A 37 25.95 -11.90 -3.07
CA VAL A 37 26.87 -12.63 -2.20
C VAL A 37 27.62 -13.66 -3.02
N ILE A 38 28.87 -13.34 -3.36
CA ILE A 38 29.73 -14.21 -4.19
C ILE A 38 30.29 -15.40 -3.38
N ASN A 39 30.48 -15.22 -2.06
CA ASN A 39 31.08 -16.24 -1.20
C ASN A 39 30.19 -16.52 0.02
N ARG A 40 29.62 -17.73 0.09
CA ARG A 40 28.73 -18.22 1.16
C ARG A 40 27.46 -17.41 1.34
N PRO A 41 26.50 -17.51 0.40
CA PRO A 41 25.19 -16.87 0.53
C PRO A 41 24.46 -17.41 1.77
N SER A 42 23.70 -16.53 2.44
CA SER A 42 22.76 -16.98 3.48
C SER A 42 21.62 -17.79 2.87
N GLU A 43 20.93 -18.58 3.68
CA GLU A 43 19.75 -19.33 3.24
C GLU A 43 18.69 -18.39 2.65
N THR A 44 18.46 -17.23 3.29
CA THR A 44 17.54 -16.18 2.82
C THR A 44 17.96 -15.60 1.46
N ALA A 45 19.25 -15.42 1.20
CA ALA A 45 19.73 -14.93 -0.10
C ALA A 45 19.54 -15.98 -1.20
N LEU A 46 19.72 -17.28 -0.88
CA LEU A 46 19.46 -18.37 -1.82
C LEU A 46 17.97 -18.48 -2.16
N GLU A 47 17.11 -18.41 -1.16
CA GLU A 47 15.66 -18.41 -1.35
C GLU A 47 15.20 -17.18 -2.16
N SER A 48 15.71 -16.00 -1.85
CA SER A 48 15.45 -14.79 -2.63
C SER A 48 15.86 -14.94 -4.09
N ASN A 49 17.08 -15.44 -4.36
CA ASN A 49 17.54 -15.69 -5.73
C ASN A 49 16.63 -16.69 -6.45
N ALA A 50 16.24 -17.80 -5.81
CA ALA A 50 15.35 -18.79 -6.40
C ALA A 50 13.96 -18.19 -6.73
N ASN A 51 13.39 -17.39 -5.85
CA ASN A 51 12.11 -16.71 -6.08
C ASN A 51 12.19 -15.73 -7.25
N ILE A 52 13.30 -14.98 -7.36
CA ILE A 52 13.51 -14.05 -8.49
C ILE A 52 13.70 -14.85 -9.81
N ARG A 53 14.31 -16.03 -9.78
CA ARG A 53 14.42 -16.90 -10.97
C ARG A 53 13.06 -17.33 -11.50
N ASN A 54 12.15 -17.75 -10.63
CA ASN A 54 10.80 -18.11 -11.03
C ASN A 54 10.08 -16.88 -11.67
N PHE A 55 10.28 -15.70 -11.10
CA PHE A 55 9.75 -14.47 -11.71
C PHE A 55 10.43 -14.11 -13.03
N TYR A 56 11.74 -14.29 -13.14
CA TYR A 56 12.48 -14.12 -14.40
C TYR A 56 11.96 -15.03 -15.51
N GLU A 57 11.67 -16.31 -15.21
CA GLU A 57 11.07 -17.23 -16.18
C GLU A 57 9.70 -16.74 -16.68
N TYR A 58 8.86 -16.22 -15.78
CA TYR A 58 7.60 -15.59 -16.15
C TYR A 58 7.83 -14.40 -17.10
N LEU A 59 8.78 -13.52 -16.79
CA LEU A 59 9.09 -12.35 -17.64
C LEU A 59 9.63 -12.78 -19.03
N CYS A 60 10.39 -13.85 -19.12
CA CYS A 60 10.91 -14.36 -20.39
C CYS A 60 9.82 -14.94 -21.31
N ASN A 61 8.68 -15.36 -20.77
CA ASN A 61 7.61 -16.00 -21.53
C ASN A 61 6.62 -15.02 -22.18
N ASP A 62 6.76 -13.70 -21.96
CA ASP A 62 5.87 -12.69 -22.56
C ASP A 62 6.68 -11.57 -23.24
N ASP A 63 6.42 -11.39 -24.51
CA ASP A 63 7.06 -10.37 -25.38
C ASP A 63 6.86 -8.93 -24.87
N THR A 64 5.84 -8.68 -24.02
CA THR A 64 5.63 -7.38 -23.39
C THR A 64 6.86 -6.93 -22.60
N PHE A 65 7.60 -7.88 -22.00
CA PHE A 65 8.74 -7.61 -21.13
C PHE A 65 10.08 -7.47 -21.88
N LYS A 66 10.11 -7.49 -23.22
CA LYS A 66 11.32 -7.27 -24.04
C LYS A 66 11.96 -5.89 -23.87
N ILE A 67 11.27 -4.95 -23.23
CA ILE A 67 11.84 -3.65 -22.85
C ILE A 67 12.74 -3.74 -21.60
N LEU A 68 12.85 -4.92 -20.99
CA LEU A 68 13.79 -5.21 -19.90
C LEU A 68 15.00 -5.96 -20.44
N ASP A 69 16.19 -5.65 -19.94
CA ASP A 69 17.41 -6.41 -20.20
C ASP A 69 17.39 -7.74 -19.42
N LEU A 70 16.52 -8.66 -19.87
CA LEU A 70 16.35 -9.97 -19.26
C LEU A 70 17.63 -10.81 -19.38
N ARG A 71 18.45 -10.60 -20.41
CA ARG A 71 19.75 -11.28 -20.51
C ARG A 71 20.65 -10.90 -19.34
N ARG A 72 20.77 -9.62 -19.04
CA ARG A 72 21.57 -9.12 -17.92
C ARG A 72 21.01 -9.62 -16.59
N LEU A 73 19.68 -9.61 -16.40
CA LEU A 73 19.05 -10.14 -15.20
C LEU A 73 19.43 -11.64 -15.01
N GLY A 74 19.30 -12.46 -16.05
CA GLY A 74 19.69 -13.88 -15.99
C GLY A 74 21.15 -14.09 -15.59
N MET A 75 22.07 -13.34 -16.22
CA MET A 75 23.50 -13.40 -15.89
C MET A 75 23.81 -12.99 -14.44
N GLU A 76 23.16 -11.94 -13.94
CA GLU A 76 23.34 -11.47 -12.54
C GLU A 76 22.73 -12.49 -11.54
N LEU A 77 21.62 -13.14 -11.88
CA LEU A 77 21.07 -14.24 -11.08
C LEU A 77 22.01 -15.44 -11.03
N ASP A 78 22.66 -15.79 -12.16
CA ASP A 78 23.68 -16.85 -12.20
C ASP A 78 24.89 -16.51 -11.35
N ALA A 79 25.20 -15.22 -11.20
CA ALA A 79 26.24 -14.69 -10.34
C ALA A 79 25.82 -14.53 -8.85
N GLY A 80 24.61 -14.99 -8.47
CA GLY A 80 24.14 -14.97 -7.10
C GLY A 80 23.44 -13.67 -6.66
N LEU A 81 22.89 -12.89 -7.61
CA LEU A 81 22.07 -11.73 -7.27
C LEU A 81 20.86 -12.14 -6.41
N SER A 82 20.61 -11.38 -5.35
CA SER A 82 19.44 -11.53 -4.47
C SER A 82 18.85 -10.16 -4.16
N PHE A 83 17.62 -10.16 -3.67
CA PHE A 83 16.94 -8.96 -3.16
C PHE A 83 16.71 -9.13 -1.67
N ASP A 84 17.46 -8.36 -0.88
CA ASP A 84 17.37 -8.36 0.57
C ASP A 84 16.25 -7.40 0.98
N SER A 85 15.28 -7.90 1.75
CA SER A 85 14.08 -7.15 2.09
C SER A 85 13.61 -7.45 3.50
N ASN A 86 13.29 -6.38 4.25
CA ASN A 86 12.61 -6.46 5.54
C ASN A 86 11.10 -6.15 5.45
N ILE A 87 10.55 -6.03 4.23
CA ILE A 87 9.13 -5.77 4.03
C ILE A 87 8.33 -7.03 4.39
N PRO A 88 7.43 -6.98 5.39
CA PRO A 88 6.69 -8.16 5.82
C PRO A 88 5.75 -8.68 4.73
N LEU A 89 5.82 -10.01 4.49
CA LEU A 89 4.99 -10.68 3.49
C LEU A 89 3.56 -10.87 4.00
N GLY A 90 2.57 -10.55 3.15
CA GLY A 90 1.15 -10.74 3.46
C GLY A 90 0.54 -9.65 4.34
N TYR A 91 1.23 -8.54 4.56
CA TYR A 91 0.76 -7.39 5.35
C TYR A 91 0.24 -6.22 4.48
N GLY A 92 0.22 -6.38 3.16
CA GLY A 92 -0.30 -5.33 2.26
C GLY A 92 0.58 -4.08 2.16
N VAL A 93 1.83 -4.16 2.58
CA VAL A 93 2.79 -3.04 2.59
C VAL A 93 3.77 -3.03 1.41
N GLY A 94 3.44 -3.75 0.32
CA GLY A 94 4.11 -3.59 -0.96
C GLY A 94 5.36 -4.43 -1.18
N SER A 95 5.48 -5.63 -0.59
CA SER A 95 6.65 -6.49 -0.80
C SER A 95 6.85 -6.88 -2.27
N SER A 96 5.81 -7.34 -2.96
CA SER A 96 5.85 -7.63 -4.41
C SER A 96 6.14 -6.37 -5.22
N GLY A 97 5.47 -5.27 -4.87
CA GLY A 97 5.65 -3.97 -5.53
C GLY A 97 7.09 -3.47 -5.48
N ALA A 98 7.77 -3.63 -4.34
CA ALA A 98 9.17 -3.23 -4.19
C ALA A 98 10.11 -4.06 -5.09
N LEU A 99 9.90 -5.38 -5.19
CA LEU A 99 10.68 -6.23 -6.09
C LEU A 99 10.42 -5.90 -7.56
N VAL A 100 9.14 -5.71 -7.95
CA VAL A 100 8.76 -5.31 -9.31
C VAL A 100 9.41 -3.97 -9.69
N ALA A 101 9.32 -2.98 -8.80
CA ALA A 101 9.94 -1.67 -8.97
C ALA A 101 11.46 -1.79 -9.13
N ALA A 102 12.11 -2.63 -8.32
CA ALA A 102 13.54 -2.84 -8.35
C ALA A 102 14.00 -3.49 -9.65
N ILE A 103 13.27 -4.49 -10.16
CA ILE A 103 13.58 -5.14 -11.44
C ILE A 103 13.38 -4.15 -12.60
N PHE A 104 12.25 -3.46 -12.65
CA PHE A 104 12.01 -2.47 -13.68
C PHE A 104 13.10 -1.41 -13.72
N ASP A 105 13.39 -0.78 -12.59
CA ASP A 105 14.35 0.32 -12.50
C ASP A 105 15.78 -0.09 -12.94
N ARG A 106 16.21 -1.31 -12.55
CA ARG A 106 17.56 -1.80 -12.81
C ARG A 106 17.75 -2.30 -14.25
N TYR A 107 16.70 -2.85 -14.85
CA TYR A 107 16.80 -3.57 -16.13
C TYR A 107 16.02 -2.94 -17.28
N LYS A 108 15.32 -1.81 -17.08
CA LYS A 108 14.65 -1.11 -18.16
C LYS A 108 15.66 -0.66 -19.23
N LEU A 109 15.38 -0.94 -20.49
CA LEU A 109 16.15 -0.51 -21.66
C LEU A 109 15.65 0.83 -22.19
N ILE A 110 14.40 1.18 -21.89
CA ILE A 110 13.74 2.43 -22.29
C ILE A 110 12.97 3.01 -21.11
N GLU A 111 12.85 4.35 -21.10
CA GLU A 111 11.97 5.03 -20.14
C GLU A 111 10.53 5.02 -20.63
N ILE A 112 9.59 4.76 -19.71
CA ILE A 112 8.16 4.92 -19.96
C ILE A 112 7.72 6.23 -19.31
N ASN A 113 7.64 7.30 -20.12
CA ASN A 113 7.35 8.65 -19.59
C ASN A 113 5.86 8.87 -19.29
N GLU A 114 4.98 8.10 -19.92
CA GLU A 114 3.54 8.21 -19.67
C GLU A 114 3.16 7.37 -18.46
N THR A 115 2.68 8.04 -17.42
CA THR A 115 2.38 7.41 -16.12
C THR A 115 1.38 6.25 -16.21
N SER A 116 0.34 6.40 -17.03
CA SER A 116 -0.65 5.32 -17.21
C SER A 116 0.00 4.07 -17.83
N LYS A 117 0.84 4.23 -18.83
CA LYS A 117 1.56 3.12 -19.45
C LYS A 117 2.58 2.49 -18.51
N LEU A 118 3.27 3.30 -17.71
CA LEU A 118 4.18 2.79 -16.68
C LEU A 118 3.43 1.96 -15.66
N LYS A 119 2.32 2.49 -15.12
CA LYS A 119 1.48 1.78 -14.17
C LYS A 119 0.99 0.44 -14.74
N ASP A 120 0.48 0.45 -15.98
CA ASP A 120 -0.05 -0.75 -16.64
C ASP A 120 1.05 -1.78 -16.91
N PHE A 121 2.26 -1.34 -17.26
CA PHE A 121 3.41 -2.22 -17.41
C PHE A 121 3.81 -2.86 -16.08
N LEU A 122 3.92 -2.07 -15.03
CA LEU A 122 4.22 -2.56 -13.67
C LEU A 122 3.13 -3.48 -13.14
N ALA A 123 1.85 -3.20 -13.44
CA ALA A 123 0.72 -4.07 -13.12
C ALA A 123 0.88 -5.46 -13.75
N LYS A 124 1.26 -5.52 -15.05
CA LYS A 124 1.50 -6.80 -15.73
C LYS A 124 2.64 -7.60 -15.08
N MET A 125 3.72 -6.93 -14.68
CA MET A 125 4.79 -7.60 -13.94
C MET A 125 4.26 -8.16 -12.60
N GLU A 126 3.49 -7.37 -11.84
CA GLU A 126 2.99 -7.76 -10.52
C GLU A 126 1.90 -8.85 -10.58
N CYS A 127 1.22 -9.03 -11.72
CA CYS A 127 0.28 -10.13 -11.92
C CYS A 127 0.88 -11.51 -11.66
N TYR A 128 2.20 -11.69 -11.78
CA TYR A 128 2.88 -12.91 -11.40
C TYR A 128 2.58 -13.34 -9.94
N PHE A 129 2.53 -12.38 -9.01
CA PHE A 129 2.38 -12.65 -7.58
C PHE A 129 0.91 -12.83 -7.15
N HIS A 130 -0.02 -12.15 -7.83
CA HIS A 130 -1.39 -12.00 -7.35
C HIS A 130 -2.46 -12.36 -8.38
N GLY A 131 -2.05 -12.78 -9.60
CA GLY A 131 -2.96 -13.05 -10.72
C GLY A 131 -3.56 -11.78 -11.33
N SER A 132 -3.79 -10.74 -10.55
CA SER A 132 -4.24 -9.41 -11.00
C SER A 132 -3.58 -8.32 -10.17
N SER A 133 -3.35 -7.16 -10.78
CA SER A 133 -2.77 -5.99 -10.09
C SER A 133 -3.31 -4.69 -10.68
N SER A 134 -3.46 -3.68 -9.83
CA SER A 134 -3.74 -2.30 -10.26
C SER A 134 -2.48 -1.55 -10.72
N GLY A 135 -1.28 -2.06 -10.43
CA GLY A 135 0.01 -1.42 -10.68
C GLY A 135 0.35 -0.28 -9.72
N MET A 136 -0.50 -0.01 -8.73
CA MET A 136 -0.29 1.10 -7.81
C MET A 136 0.84 0.85 -6.81
N ASP A 137 0.92 -0.38 -6.30
CA ASP A 137 1.94 -0.76 -5.34
C ASP A 137 3.35 -0.66 -5.94
N PRO A 138 3.64 -1.28 -7.11
CA PRO A 138 4.96 -1.13 -7.71
C PRO A 138 5.23 0.29 -8.22
N LEU A 139 4.22 1.05 -8.66
CA LEU A 139 4.40 2.45 -9.03
C LEU A 139 4.82 3.29 -7.82
N GLN A 140 4.19 3.09 -6.65
CA GLN A 140 4.54 3.75 -5.40
C GLN A 140 5.99 3.42 -4.99
N CYS A 141 6.36 2.13 -5.01
CA CYS A 141 7.70 1.68 -4.67
C CYS A 141 8.78 2.20 -5.66
N TYR A 142 8.41 2.38 -6.93
CA TYR A 142 9.30 2.92 -7.97
C TYR A 142 9.56 4.41 -7.81
N TRP A 143 8.51 5.20 -7.58
CA TRP A 143 8.63 6.66 -7.40
C TRP A 143 9.19 7.04 -6.03
N GLY A 144 8.84 6.31 -4.98
CA GLY A 144 9.29 6.57 -3.61
C GLY A 144 8.86 7.94 -3.08
N LYS A 145 7.72 8.48 -3.56
CA LYS A 145 7.15 9.77 -3.15
C LYS A 145 5.65 9.63 -2.89
N PRO A 146 5.09 10.42 -1.95
CA PRO A 146 3.64 10.45 -1.76
C PRO A 146 2.95 10.94 -3.03
N PHE A 147 1.77 10.40 -3.33
CA PHE A 147 0.95 10.90 -4.43
C PHE A 147 -0.55 10.66 -4.22
N ILE A 148 -1.35 11.48 -4.86
CA ILE A 148 -2.79 11.30 -4.99
C ILE A 148 -3.07 10.74 -6.38
N LEU A 149 -3.82 9.63 -6.41
CA LEU A 149 -4.49 9.15 -7.60
C LEU A 149 -5.91 9.71 -7.61
N SER A 150 -6.32 10.37 -8.69
CA SER A 150 -7.72 10.73 -8.92
C SER A 150 -8.18 10.19 -10.26
N GLN A 151 -9.35 9.58 -10.27
CA GLN A 151 -10.05 9.26 -11.50
C GLN A 151 -11.00 10.41 -11.84
N ARG A 152 -10.49 11.48 -12.41
CA ARG A 152 -11.40 12.43 -13.06
C ARG A 152 -11.78 11.87 -14.42
N THR A 153 -13.09 11.80 -14.66
CA THR A 153 -13.72 11.47 -15.94
C THR A 153 -13.52 12.59 -16.98
N THR A 154 -12.27 12.96 -17.21
CA THR A 154 -11.88 13.76 -18.36
C THR A 154 -11.22 12.82 -19.36
N ASP A 155 -11.29 13.15 -20.65
CA ASP A 155 -10.82 12.32 -21.79
C ASP A 155 -9.35 11.83 -21.69
N ASN A 156 -8.61 12.16 -20.62
CA ASN A 156 -7.20 11.85 -20.40
C ASN A 156 -6.92 10.77 -19.35
N GLY A 157 -7.91 10.04 -18.84
CA GLY A 157 -7.70 8.92 -17.91
C GLY A 157 -7.38 9.33 -16.45
N GLN A 158 -6.68 8.46 -15.73
CA GLN A 158 -6.30 8.69 -14.32
C GLN A 158 -5.28 9.83 -14.20
N GLN A 159 -5.56 10.77 -13.30
CA GLN A 159 -4.62 11.85 -12.96
C GLN A 159 -3.83 11.46 -11.71
N LEU A 160 -2.51 11.58 -11.77
CA LEU A 160 -1.59 11.41 -10.65
C LEU A 160 -0.97 12.75 -10.29
N SER A 161 -1.04 13.08 -9.00
CA SER A 161 -0.45 14.30 -8.44
C SER A 161 0.58 13.89 -7.39
N ILE A 162 1.87 14.03 -7.71
CA ILE A 162 2.96 13.80 -6.77
C ILE A 162 2.92 14.92 -5.73
N LEU A 163 3.07 14.54 -4.48
CA LEU A 163 3.12 15.46 -3.34
C LEU A 163 4.56 15.60 -2.84
N ASP A 164 4.83 16.70 -2.15
CA ASP A 164 6.06 16.87 -1.39
C ASP A 164 5.99 16.06 -0.09
N ASP A 165 7.13 15.75 0.51
CA ASP A 165 7.20 14.94 1.73
C ASP A 165 6.50 15.60 2.94
N ASP A 166 6.30 16.92 2.91
CA ASP A 166 5.59 17.72 3.91
C ASP A 166 4.09 17.91 3.61
N PHE A 167 3.47 16.99 2.84
CA PHE A 167 2.07 17.08 2.39
C PHE A 167 1.03 17.10 3.51
N MET A 168 1.41 16.76 4.73
CA MET A 168 0.56 16.75 5.93
C MET A 168 1.15 17.64 7.03
N SER A 169 0.37 17.93 8.04
CA SER A 169 0.83 18.66 9.24
C SER A 169 1.89 17.87 10.00
N GLU A 170 2.91 18.55 10.53
CA GLU A 170 3.94 17.95 11.39
C GLU A 170 3.39 17.46 12.74
N ASP A 171 2.24 18.00 13.16
CA ASP A 171 1.56 17.60 14.39
C ASP A 171 0.80 16.27 14.27
N ILE A 172 0.60 15.75 13.04
CA ILE A 172 -0.05 14.47 12.80
C ILE A 172 1.00 13.37 12.70
N HIS A 173 0.92 12.41 13.59
CA HIS A 173 1.76 11.22 13.58
C HIS A 173 0.96 10.01 13.14
N ILE A 174 1.57 9.18 12.30
CA ILE A 174 0.97 7.96 11.77
C ILE A 174 1.63 6.75 12.43
N PHE A 175 0.84 5.76 12.81
CA PHE A 175 1.33 4.49 13.31
C PHE A 175 0.55 3.31 12.73
N LEU A 176 1.17 2.15 12.72
CA LEU A 176 0.58 0.89 12.32
C LEU A 176 0.37 0.02 13.55
N ILE A 177 -0.77 -0.64 13.64
CA ILE A 177 -1.07 -1.62 14.68
C ILE A 177 -0.95 -3.00 14.04
N ASP A 178 -0.03 -3.82 14.54
CA ASP A 178 0.13 -5.20 14.08
C ASP A 178 -0.95 -6.09 14.71
N THR A 179 -1.89 -6.55 13.88
CA THR A 179 -2.94 -7.46 14.31
C THR A 179 -2.46 -8.89 14.53
N LYS A 180 -1.25 -9.24 14.07
CA LYS A 180 -0.69 -10.60 14.07
C LYS A 180 -1.51 -11.62 13.26
N ILE A 181 -2.53 -11.18 12.54
CA ILE A 181 -3.40 -11.99 11.70
C ILE A 181 -2.90 -11.89 10.25
N LYS A 182 -2.69 -13.02 9.59
CA LYS A 182 -2.41 -13.06 8.16
C LYS A 182 -3.73 -13.13 7.39
N SER A 183 -3.89 -12.27 6.39
CA SER A 183 -5.11 -12.25 5.59
C SER A 183 -4.83 -12.35 4.09
N PRO A 184 -5.58 -13.20 3.37
CA PRO A 184 -5.58 -13.21 1.92
C PRO A 184 -6.44 -12.04 1.39
N THR A 185 -5.85 -11.15 0.58
CA THR A 185 -6.54 -9.98 0.02
C THR A 185 -7.64 -10.35 -0.99
N ALA A 186 -7.40 -11.34 -1.85
CA ALA A 186 -8.28 -11.64 -2.98
C ALA A 186 -9.73 -11.98 -2.57
N PRO A 187 -10.00 -12.88 -1.59
CA PRO A 187 -11.37 -13.18 -1.17
C PRO A 187 -12.13 -11.95 -0.62
N LEU A 188 -11.44 -11.04 0.06
CA LEU A 188 -12.05 -9.84 0.63
C LEU A 188 -12.50 -8.87 -0.47
N VAL A 189 -11.69 -8.72 -1.50
CA VAL A 189 -12.02 -7.86 -2.66
C VAL A 189 -13.17 -8.46 -3.47
N GLU A 190 -13.21 -9.78 -3.66
CA GLU A 190 -14.34 -10.44 -4.34
C GLU A 190 -15.64 -10.28 -3.56
N HIS A 191 -15.63 -10.53 -2.26
CA HIS A 191 -16.82 -10.31 -1.43
C HIS A 191 -17.30 -8.85 -1.45
N PHE A 192 -16.38 -7.89 -1.45
CA PHE A 192 -16.74 -6.48 -1.61
C PHE A 192 -17.44 -6.19 -2.95
N LYS A 193 -17.00 -6.83 -4.04
CA LYS A 193 -17.67 -6.69 -5.34
C LYS A 193 -19.10 -7.26 -5.31
N GLU A 194 -19.31 -8.40 -4.62
CA GLU A 194 -20.63 -8.99 -4.42
C GLU A 194 -21.55 -8.04 -3.63
N LEU A 195 -21.07 -7.43 -2.55
CA LEU A 195 -21.84 -6.47 -1.76
C LEU A 195 -22.30 -5.26 -2.58
N ARG A 196 -21.57 -4.86 -3.60
CA ARG A 196 -21.94 -3.76 -4.50
C ARG A 196 -23.06 -4.11 -5.49
N GLU A 197 -23.50 -5.36 -5.57
CA GLU A 197 -24.70 -5.75 -6.30
C GLU A 197 -25.98 -5.30 -5.57
N ASP A 198 -25.91 -5.07 -4.24
CA ASP A 198 -27.00 -4.46 -3.47
C ASP A 198 -27.04 -2.94 -3.71
N THR A 199 -28.15 -2.46 -4.23
CA THR A 199 -28.33 -1.04 -4.57
C THR A 199 -28.29 -0.12 -3.36
N SER A 200 -28.74 -0.56 -2.18
CA SER A 200 -28.73 0.23 -0.96
C SER A 200 -27.33 0.35 -0.40
N TYR A 201 -26.53 -0.72 -0.46
CA TYR A 201 -25.12 -0.72 -0.11
C TYR A 201 -24.32 0.21 -1.04
N LEU A 202 -24.56 0.06 -2.35
CA LEU A 202 -23.91 0.88 -3.38
C LEU A 202 -24.19 2.37 -3.18
N ASP A 203 -25.46 2.73 -2.96
CA ASP A 203 -25.88 4.12 -2.75
C ASP A 203 -25.18 4.74 -1.55
N LYS A 204 -25.15 4.04 -0.41
CA LYS A 204 -24.46 4.50 0.80
C LYS A 204 -22.95 4.60 0.61
N PHE A 205 -22.35 3.60 -0.05
CA PHE A 205 -20.92 3.60 -0.33
C PHE A 205 -20.52 4.79 -1.21
N ASP A 206 -21.23 5.02 -2.30
CA ASP A 206 -20.89 6.06 -3.28
C ASP A 206 -21.23 7.47 -2.80
N ASN A 207 -22.31 7.65 -2.01
CA ASN A 207 -22.77 8.97 -1.58
C ASN A 207 -22.26 9.39 -0.18
N GLU A 208 -21.83 8.45 0.68
CA GLU A 208 -21.33 8.76 2.00
C GLU A 208 -19.84 8.42 2.14
N TYR A 209 -19.43 7.18 1.85
CA TYR A 209 -18.06 6.71 2.06
C TYR A 209 -17.05 7.40 1.11
N VAL A 210 -17.31 7.38 -0.19
CA VAL A 210 -16.41 7.96 -1.19
C VAL A 210 -16.17 9.47 -0.96
N PRO A 211 -17.19 10.31 -0.68
CA PRO A 211 -16.96 11.72 -0.35
C PRO A 211 -16.15 11.94 0.93
N LEU A 212 -16.26 11.07 1.94
CA LEU A 212 -15.45 11.16 3.15
C LEU A 212 -13.98 10.85 2.89
N VAL A 213 -13.68 9.87 2.02
CA VAL A 213 -12.31 9.61 1.58
C VAL A 213 -11.68 10.87 0.99
N SER A 214 -12.36 11.54 0.07
CA SER A 214 -11.88 12.79 -0.55
C SER A 214 -11.74 13.93 0.47
N LYS A 215 -12.65 14.04 1.45
CA LYS A 215 -12.55 15.04 2.53
C LYS A 215 -11.36 14.77 3.43
N CYS A 216 -11.08 13.52 3.79
CA CYS A 216 -9.89 13.15 4.57
C CYS A 216 -8.60 13.51 3.82
N ILE A 217 -8.50 13.12 2.53
CA ILE A 217 -7.34 13.46 1.70
C ILE A 217 -7.15 14.98 1.64
N LYS A 218 -8.21 15.71 1.32
CA LYS A 218 -8.14 17.15 1.17
C LYS A 218 -7.79 17.86 2.48
N SER A 219 -8.42 17.53 3.60
CA SER A 219 -8.13 18.17 4.89
C SER A 219 -6.72 17.86 5.38
N MET A 220 -6.20 16.64 5.13
CA MET A 220 -4.82 16.26 5.43
C MET A 220 -3.83 17.11 4.61
N THR A 221 -4.02 17.21 3.29
CA THR A 221 -3.12 17.97 2.40
C THR A 221 -3.26 19.48 2.54
N ASP A 222 -4.42 19.99 2.94
CA ASP A 222 -4.64 21.39 3.29
C ASP A 222 -4.11 21.74 4.71
N LYS A 223 -3.59 20.75 5.46
CA LYS A 223 -3.09 20.85 6.84
C LYS A 223 -4.15 21.40 7.83
N LYS A 224 -5.40 20.93 7.65
CA LYS A 224 -6.55 21.31 8.49
C LYS A 224 -6.87 20.19 9.47
N ASP A 225 -6.08 20.09 10.51
CA ASP A 225 -6.06 18.97 11.44
C ASP A 225 -7.40 18.66 12.08
N ASP A 226 -8.14 19.68 12.55
CA ASP A 226 -9.42 19.46 13.24
C ASP A 226 -10.50 18.95 12.28
N GLU A 227 -10.52 19.46 11.01
CA GLU A 227 -11.38 18.95 9.97
C GLU A 227 -10.99 17.49 9.62
N PHE A 228 -9.68 17.23 9.52
CA PHE A 228 -9.15 15.91 9.23
C PHE A 228 -9.61 14.86 10.24
N PHE A 229 -9.40 15.09 11.54
CA PHE A 229 -9.80 14.15 12.58
C PHE A 229 -11.31 13.95 12.66
N ASN A 230 -12.09 15.03 12.42
CA ASN A 230 -13.55 14.90 12.36
C ASN A 230 -14.01 14.02 11.19
N TYR A 231 -13.42 14.17 9.99
CA TYR A 231 -13.75 13.32 8.84
C TYR A 231 -13.22 11.89 9.02
N LEU A 232 -12.04 11.73 9.61
CA LEU A 232 -11.45 10.42 9.89
C LEU A 232 -12.34 9.59 10.83
N LEU A 233 -12.89 10.20 11.90
CA LEU A 233 -13.82 9.52 12.80
C LEU A 233 -15.07 9.02 12.07
N GLN A 234 -15.63 9.86 11.20
CA GLN A 234 -16.79 9.47 10.39
C GLN A 234 -16.44 8.34 9.43
N LEU A 235 -15.28 8.42 8.77
CA LEU A 235 -14.79 7.40 7.86
C LEU A 235 -14.57 6.06 8.58
N SER A 236 -13.95 6.07 9.76
CA SER A 236 -13.70 4.86 10.57
C SER A 236 -15.00 4.17 10.95
N LYS A 237 -16.02 4.93 11.37
CA LYS A 237 -17.35 4.39 11.66
C LYS A 237 -18.02 3.79 10.43
N LEU A 238 -17.91 4.44 9.26
CA LEU A 238 -18.42 3.90 8.03
C LEU A 238 -17.65 2.67 7.55
N GLN A 239 -16.33 2.58 7.79
CA GLN A 239 -15.57 1.36 7.54
C GLN A 239 -16.06 0.21 8.40
N LEU A 240 -16.31 0.46 9.69
CA LEU A 240 -16.86 -0.55 10.59
C LEU A 240 -18.25 -1.03 10.14
N GLU A 241 -19.06 -0.15 9.58
CA GLU A 241 -20.41 -0.49 9.08
C GLU A 241 -20.36 -1.20 7.72
N LEU A 242 -19.71 -0.60 6.71
CA LEU A 242 -19.76 -1.07 5.33
C LEU A 242 -18.71 -2.13 5.01
N LEU A 243 -17.58 -2.13 5.72
CA LEU A 243 -16.46 -3.03 5.47
C LEU A 243 -16.20 -3.98 6.65
N THR A 244 -17.22 -4.24 7.48
CA THR A 244 -17.11 -5.10 8.68
C THR A 244 -16.50 -6.47 8.38
N HIS A 245 -16.76 -7.04 7.20
CA HIS A 245 -16.20 -8.31 6.76
C HIS A 245 -14.68 -8.29 6.56
N THR A 246 -14.08 -7.11 6.47
CA THR A 246 -12.64 -6.90 6.32
C THR A 246 -11.96 -6.53 7.64
N ILE A 247 -12.71 -6.41 8.73
CA ILE A 247 -12.21 -5.98 10.04
C ILE A 247 -12.30 -7.16 11.01
N PRO A 248 -11.16 -7.71 11.48
CA PRO A 248 -11.16 -8.75 12.49
C PRO A 248 -11.98 -8.34 13.71
N GLU A 249 -12.78 -9.26 14.24
CA GLU A 249 -13.74 -8.97 15.30
C GLU A 249 -13.10 -8.35 16.55
N GLU A 250 -11.95 -8.87 16.95
CA GLU A 250 -11.16 -8.42 18.10
C GLU A 250 -10.58 -7.00 17.96
N THR A 251 -10.59 -6.43 16.75
CA THR A 251 -10.04 -5.08 16.46
C THR A 251 -11.11 -4.03 16.20
N ARG A 252 -12.40 -4.41 16.20
CA ARG A 252 -13.52 -3.51 15.83
C ARG A 252 -13.64 -2.30 16.76
N ASP A 253 -13.38 -2.47 18.04
CA ASP A 253 -13.48 -1.39 19.02
C ASP A 253 -12.49 -0.25 18.73
N PHE A 254 -11.34 -0.55 18.10
CA PHE A 254 -10.37 0.48 17.73
C PHE A 254 -10.91 1.48 16.70
N PHE A 255 -11.91 1.08 15.89
CA PHE A 255 -12.54 1.97 14.90
C PHE A 255 -13.50 3.00 15.54
N LEU A 256 -13.80 2.84 16.81
CA LEU A 256 -14.66 3.74 17.60
C LEU A 256 -13.86 4.74 18.41
N THR A 257 -12.52 4.65 18.44
CA THR A 257 -11.66 5.58 19.17
C THR A 257 -11.77 7.01 18.64
N ASP A 258 -11.67 7.99 19.53
CA ASP A 258 -11.76 9.41 19.24
C ASP A 258 -10.46 10.12 19.66
N ILE A 259 -9.95 11.01 18.83
CA ILE A 259 -8.73 11.79 19.10
C ILE A 259 -8.82 12.59 20.40
N LYS A 260 -10.03 13.06 20.78
CA LYS A 260 -10.24 13.85 21.98
C LYS A 260 -10.22 13.03 23.27
N GLU A 261 -10.81 11.83 23.21
CA GLU A 261 -10.97 10.96 24.38
C GLU A 261 -9.76 10.00 24.49
N ASP A 262 -9.43 9.30 23.43
CA ASP A 262 -8.41 8.26 23.41
C ASP A 262 -7.03 8.78 23.02
N GLY A 263 -6.96 9.91 22.31
CA GLY A 263 -5.73 10.55 21.81
C GLY A 263 -5.31 10.06 20.43
N PHE A 264 -6.05 9.12 19.83
CA PHE A 264 -5.79 8.61 18.49
C PHE A 264 -7.08 8.15 17.80
N GLN A 265 -6.99 7.89 16.49
CA GLN A 265 -8.05 7.30 15.68
C GLN A 265 -7.49 6.24 14.76
N VAL A 266 -8.26 5.17 14.51
CA VAL A 266 -7.84 4.00 13.74
C VAL A 266 -8.75 3.81 12.53
N LYS A 267 -8.17 3.33 11.43
CA LYS A 267 -8.87 2.94 10.20
C LYS A 267 -8.22 1.71 9.56
N LEU A 268 -8.85 1.16 8.54
CA LEU A 268 -8.25 0.11 7.71
C LEU A 268 -6.91 0.56 7.09
N CYS A 269 -6.00 -0.40 6.92
CA CYS A 269 -4.78 -0.27 6.13
C CYS A 269 -4.82 -1.33 5.00
N GLY A 270 -5.07 -0.90 3.77
CA GLY A 270 -5.20 -1.82 2.63
C GLY A 270 -6.51 -2.63 2.64
N ALA A 271 -6.44 -3.90 2.26
CA ALA A 271 -7.64 -4.74 2.11
C ALA A 271 -8.25 -5.21 3.43
N GLY A 272 -7.57 -5.04 4.56
CA GLY A 272 -8.03 -5.54 5.85
C GLY A 272 -7.93 -7.06 5.99
N GLY A 273 -8.75 -7.64 6.86
CA GLY A 273 -8.74 -9.06 7.21
C GLY A 273 -7.59 -9.47 8.12
N GLY A 274 -6.74 -8.53 8.51
CA GLY A 274 -5.50 -8.73 9.26
C GLY A 274 -4.37 -7.82 8.78
N GLY A 275 -3.12 -8.20 9.04
CA GLY A 275 -1.96 -7.38 8.77
C GLY A 275 -1.93 -6.16 9.67
N PHE A 276 -1.77 -4.97 9.08
CA PHE A 276 -1.78 -3.72 9.82
C PHE A 276 -3.14 -3.02 9.80
N LEU A 277 -3.47 -2.34 10.91
CA LEU A 277 -4.41 -1.22 10.91
C LEU A 277 -3.62 0.10 10.93
N LEU A 278 -4.22 1.17 10.46
CA LEU A 278 -3.60 2.49 10.37
C LEU A 278 -4.16 3.42 11.44
N GLY A 279 -3.28 3.97 12.27
CA GLY A 279 -3.63 4.91 13.32
C GLY A 279 -3.06 6.30 13.09
N PHE A 280 -3.76 7.32 13.57
CA PHE A 280 -3.39 8.72 13.53
C PHE A 280 -3.51 9.36 14.89
N THR A 281 -2.53 10.16 15.30
CA THR A 281 -2.51 10.86 16.59
C THR A 281 -1.83 12.21 16.49
N LYS A 282 -2.11 13.08 17.48
CA LYS A 282 -1.32 14.30 17.78
C LYS A 282 -0.46 14.13 19.04
N ASP A 283 -0.60 13.01 19.77
CA ASP A 283 0.07 12.77 21.03
C ASP A 283 0.68 11.36 21.05
N MET A 284 1.95 11.29 20.64
CA MET A 284 2.69 10.02 20.60
C MET A 284 2.84 9.40 21.99
N GLU A 285 2.98 10.21 23.04
CA GLU A 285 3.17 9.71 24.42
C GLU A 285 1.89 9.06 24.93
N LYS A 286 0.74 9.73 24.82
CA LYS A 286 -0.57 9.19 25.20
C LYS A 286 -0.86 7.92 24.41
N THR A 287 -0.57 7.92 23.10
CA THR A 287 -0.76 6.75 22.24
C THR A 287 0.13 5.57 22.67
N ASN A 288 1.42 5.79 22.93
CA ASN A 288 2.31 4.76 23.41
C ASN A 288 1.83 4.17 24.73
N ASN A 289 1.40 5.01 25.68
CA ASN A 289 0.89 4.56 26.98
C ASN A 289 -0.35 3.68 26.84
N TYR A 290 -1.26 4.02 25.93
CA TYR A 290 -2.44 3.20 25.66
C TYR A 290 -2.07 1.80 25.16
N TRP A 291 -1.13 1.71 24.19
CA TRP A 291 -0.78 0.43 23.56
C TRP A 291 0.17 -0.44 24.40
N GLN A 292 0.89 0.12 25.38
CA GLN A 292 1.81 -0.63 26.24
C GLN A 292 1.10 -1.74 27.04
N ASP A 293 -0.14 -1.50 27.44
CA ASP A 293 -0.93 -2.43 28.26
C ASP A 293 -1.78 -3.41 27.41
N THR A 294 -1.59 -3.42 26.09
CA THR A 294 -2.30 -4.29 25.16
C THR A 294 -1.38 -5.39 24.62
N GLU A 295 -1.97 -6.41 24.00
CA GLU A 295 -1.23 -7.45 23.27
C GLU A 295 -0.73 -7.01 21.89
N TYR A 296 -1.15 -5.84 21.40
CA TYR A 296 -0.83 -5.31 20.09
C TYR A 296 0.46 -4.49 20.12
N HIS A 297 1.24 -4.58 19.04
CA HIS A 297 2.43 -3.77 18.85
C HIS A 297 2.17 -2.67 17.84
N ILE A 298 2.62 -1.46 18.14
CA ILE A 298 2.55 -0.35 17.21
C ILE A 298 3.91 -0.04 16.58
N HIS A 299 3.88 0.39 15.31
CA HIS A 299 5.05 0.79 14.55
C HIS A 299 4.82 2.21 14.03
N TRP A 300 5.68 3.14 14.42
CA TRP A 300 5.59 4.52 13.93
C TRP A 300 6.02 4.61 12.46
N VAL A 301 5.23 5.32 11.67
CA VAL A 301 5.54 5.63 10.28
C VAL A 301 6.32 6.95 10.27
N LYS A 302 7.50 6.91 9.67
CA LYS A 302 8.37 8.07 9.54
C LYS A 302 8.27 8.66 8.14
#